data_530f49c2b0af329fae5004e2255f9713
#
_entry.id   530f49c2b0af329fae5004e2255f9713
#
_cell.length_a   1.000
_cell.length_b   1.000
_cell.length_c   1.000
_cell.angle_alpha   90.00
_cell.angle_beta   90.00
_cell.angle_gamma   90.00
#
_symmetry.space_group_name_H-M   'P 1'
#
loop_
_entity.id
_entity.type
_entity.pdbx_description
1 polymer ?
#
loop_
_entity_poly.entity_id
_entity_poly.type
_entity_poly.pdbx_seq_one_letter_code
_entity_poly.pdbx_strand_id
1 'polypeptide(L)'
;MTKKGHFSGKRRMPTLPTATKEQKVQKIRNAEYYDFQGVQDTLYTQSKENKVFRKLMTIILSEENIMLAYRNIKKNTGSHTPGVDGKTIKDLSKWQEDSLITYIRTRLKHYIPQPVRRVEIPKANGKTRPLGIPTIMDRLIQQCVLQVMEPICEAKFHERNNGFRPCRSAEHTIAQVYKFVQRSGLHFVVDIDIKGFFDNVQHGKLLKQLWQMGIRDKTLLSILSAMLKAEVAEIGFPERGTP
;
A
#
# COMPACT_ATOMS: atom_id res chain seq x y z
N MET A 1 -51.56 21.42 59.22
CA MET A 1 -50.18 21.43 59.73
C MET A 1 -49.33 20.55 58.89
N THR A 2 -48.63 21.10 57.93
CA THR A 2 -47.82 20.42 56.92
C THR A 2 -46.35 20.60 57.22
N LYS A 3 -45.66 19.47 57.50
CA LYS A 3 -44.20 19.49 57.72
C LYS A 3 -43.49 19.38 56.34
N LYS A 4 -42.74 20.40 56.01
CA LYS A 4 -41.77 20.41 54.88
C LYS A 4 -40.54 19.61 55.31
N GLY A 5 -40.24 18.52 54.59
CA GLY A 5 -38.99 17.79 54.67
C GLY A 5 -38.01 18.35 53.66
N HIS A 6 -36.91 18.89 54.15
CA HIS A 6 -35.82 19.44 53.36
C HIS A 6 -34.85 18.29 53.04
N PHE A 7 -34.78 17.81 51.80
CA PHE A 7 -33.79 16.83 51.35
C PHE A 7 -32.65 17.58 50.65
N SER A 8 -31.58 17.87 51.41
CA SER A 8 -30.30 18.35 50.87
C SER A 8 -29.36 17.14 50.76
N GLY A 9 -29.38 16.51 49.61
CA GLY A 9 -28.45 15.46 49.26
C GLY A 9 -27.52 15.91 48.13
N LYS A 10 -26.38 16.54 48.45
CA LYS A 10 -25.29 16.77 47.51
C LYS A 10 -24.69 15.40 47.13
N ARG A 11 -25.07 14.88 45.95
CA ARG A 11 -24.34 13.77 45.30
C ARG A 11 -22.96 14.29 44.90
N ARG A 12 -21.92 13.87 45.60
CA ARG A 12 -20.53 13.95 45.12
C ARG A 12 -20.42 13.04 43.92
N MET A 13 -20.12 13.62 42.75
CA MET A 13 -19.67 12.84 41.61
C MET A 13 -18.33 12.17 41.96
N PRO A 14 -18.13 10.88 41.62
CA PRO A 14 -16.84 10.25 41.79
C PRO A 14 -15.84 10.94 40.87
N THR A 15 -14.78 11.52 41.42
CA THR A 15 -13.61 11.96 40.66
C THR A 15 -12.95 10.75 40.03
N LEU A 16 -13.07 10.65 38.72
CA LEU A 16 -12.27 9.72 37.91
C LEU A 16 -10.77 10.02 38.17
N PRO A 17 -9.95 8.99 38.43
CA PRO A 17 -8.52 9.19 38.57
C PRO A 17 -7.99 9.74 37.27
N THR A 18 -7.37 10.91 37.32
CA THR A 18 -6.56 11.47 36.20
C THR A 18 -5.43 10.50 35.95
N ALA A 19 -5.63 9.57 35.03
CA ALA A 19 -4.54 8.78 34.49
C ALA A 19 -3.57 9.76 33.84
N THR A 20 -2.41 9.91 34.42
CA THR A 20 -1.24 10.54 33.81
C THR A 20 -1.06 9.88 32.45
N LYS A 21 -1.35 10.63 31.39
CA LYS A 21 -0.99 10.21 30.04
C LYS A 21 0.52 10.07 30.04
N GLU A 22 1.01 8.83 30.16
CA GLU A 22 2.36 8.51 29.73
C GLU A 22 2.49 9.04 28.32
N GLN A 23 3.39 9.99 28.12
CA GLN A 23 3.73 10.46 26.79
C GLN A 23 4.21 9.22 26.01
N LYS A 24 3.37 8.70 25.14
CA LYS A 24 3.77 7.63 24.22
C LYS A 24 4.97 8.16 23.46
N VAL A 25 6.13 7.58 23.72
CA VAL A 25 7.34 7.84 22.94
C VAL A 25 6.95 7.71 21.48
N GLN A 26 7.03 8.82 20.74
CA GLN A 26 6.61 8.88 19.36
C GLN A 26 7.54 7.95 18.57
N LYS A 27 7.03 6.79 18.15
CA LYS A 27 7.82 5.84 17.38
C LYS A 27 8.12 6.49 16.03
N ILE A 28 9.40 6.73 15.76
CA ILE A 28 9.88 7.20 14.46
C ILE A 28 9.32 6.28 13.38
N ARG A 29 8.72 6.85 12.34
CA ARG A 29 8.21 6.10 11.20
C ARG A 29 9.39 5.45 10.46
N ASN A 30 9.16 4.28 9.84
CA ASN A 30 10.24 3.59 9.14
C ASN A 30 10.89 4.46 8.05
N ALA A 31 10.09 5.25 7.33
CA ALA A 31 10.59 6.17 6.30
C ALA A 31 11.50 7.26 6.87
N GLU A 32 11.17 7.79 8.05
CA GLU A 32 12.01 8.76 8.77
C GLU A 32 13.32 8.11 9.24
N TYR A 33 13.25 6.88 9.75
CA TYR A 33 14.43 6.14 10.21
C TYR A 33 15.47 5.91 9.10
N TYR A 34 15.01 5.68 7.87
CA TYR A 34 15.89 5.47 6.70
C TYR A 34 16.11 6.76 5.90
N ASP A 35 15.77 7.93 6.43
CA ASP A 35 15.89 9.24 5.76
C ASP A 35 15.19 9.30 4.39
N PHE A 36 14.10 8.56 4.22
CA PHE A 36 13.36 8.45 2.97
C PHE A 36 12.07 9.29 2.94
N GLN A 37 11.61 9.78 4.10
CA GLN A 37 10.37 10.57 4.19
C GLN A 37 10.46 11.85 3.36
N GLY A 38 11.58 12.58 3.45
CA GLY A 38 11.79 13.82 2.67
C GLY A 38 11.76 13.58 1.16
N VAL A 39 12.24 12.42 0.70
CA VAL A 39 12.16 12.00 -0.71
C VAL A 39 10.69 11.78 -1.12
N GLN A 40 9.91 11.09 -0.30
CA GLN A 40 8.48 10.84 -0.56
C GLN A 40 7.69 12.14 -0.59
N ASP A 41 7.92 13.05 0.35
CA ASP A 41 7.26 14.37 0.41
C ASP A 41 7.61 15.23 -0.81
N THR A 42 8.87 15.16 -1.25
CA THR A 42 9.33 15.84 -2.48
C THR A 42 8.63 15.29 -3.71
N LEU A 43 8.55 13.96 -3.86
CA LEU A 43 7.86 13.32 -4.98
C LEU A 43 6.37 13.68 -5.02
N TYR A 44 5.72 13.69 -3.86
CA TYR A 44 4.31 14.09 -3.73
C TYR A 44 4.10 15.55 -4.18
N THR A 45 4.90 16.48 -3.65
CA THR A 45 4.80 17.91 -3.96
C THR A 45 5.05 18.17 -5.43
N GLN A 46 6.11 17.60 -5.99
CA GLN A 46 6.44 17.72 -7.41
C GLN A 46 5.33 17.13 -8.31
N SER A 47 4.75 16.00 -7.91
CA SER A 47 3.62 15.42 -8.65
C SER A 47 2.40 16.34 -8.61
N LYS A 48 2.08 16.93 -7.46
CA LYS A 48 0.99 17.90 -7.34
C LYS A 48 1.17 19.12 -8.25
N GLU A 49 2.42 19.54 -8.46
CA GLU A 49 2.82 20.60 -9.40
C GLU A 49 2.88 20.14 -10.86
N ASN A 50 2.45 18.92 -11.18
CA ASN A 50 2.47 18.32 -12.51
C ASN A 50 3.88 18.14 -13.12
N LYS A 51 4.91 18.02 -12.29
CA LYS A 51 6.27 17.70 -12.76
C LYS A 51 6.33 16.30 -13.35
N VAL A 52 7.27 16.12 -14.26
CA VAL A 52 7.50 14.87 -14.99
C VAL A 52 8.74 14.16 -14.44
N PHE A 53 8.59 12.89 -14.12
CA PHE A 53 9.63 12.05 -13.53
C PHE A 53 10.24 11.12 -14.59
N ARG A 54 11.55 11.31 -14.87
CA ARG A 54 12.29 10.56 -15.91
C ARG A 54 13.42 9.67 -15.36
N LYS A 55 13.80 9.85 -14.09
CA LYS A 55 14.94 9.19 -13.45
C LYS A 55 14.56 8.58 -12.10
N LEU A 56 13.40 7.92 -12.03
CA LEU A 56 12.90 7.30 -10.79
C LEU A 56 13.74 6.09 -10.38
N MET A 57 14.36 5.41 -11.35
CA MET A 57 15.21 4.27 -11.05
C MET A 57 16.39 4.63 -10.13
N THR A 58 16.92 5.85 -10.18
CA THR A 58 17.97 6.30 -9.26
C THR A 58 17.48 6.24 -7.80
N ILE A 59 16.25 6.69 -7.55
CA ILE A 59 15.63 6.68 -6.22
C ILE A 59 15.26 5.23 -5.82
N ILE A 60 14.70 4.45 -6.75
CA ILE A 60 14.31 3.05 -6.50
C ILE A 60 15.53 2.22 -6.08
N LEU A 61 16.70 2.48 -6.68
CA LEU A 61 17.95 1.75 -6.41
C LEU A 61 18.77 2.34 -5.27
N SER A 62 18.29 3.38 -4.59
CA SER A 62 18.99 3.93 -3.43
C SER A 62 18.98 2.91 -2.26
N GLU A 63 20.00 2.99 -1.44
CA GLU A 63 20.16 2.11 -0.29
C GLU A 63 19.04 2.30 0.71
N GLU A 64 18.70 3.55 0.99
CA GLU A 64 17.63 3.94 1.91
C GLU A 64 16.28 3.34 1.51
N ASN A 65 15.97 3.39 0.21
CA ASN A 65 14.74 2.81 -0.33
C ASN A 65 14.72 1.28 -0.23
N ILE A 66 15.84 0.63 -0.57
CA ILE A 66 15.95 -0.84 -0.51
C ILE A 66 15.81 -1.33 0.93
N MET A 67 16.50 -0.68 1.88
CA MET A 67 16.44 -1.06 3.29
C MET A 67 15.08 -0.75 3.92
N LEU A 68 14.45 0.34 3.55
CA LEU A 68 13.06 0.64 3.92
C LEU A 68 12.10 -0.43 3.39
N ALA A 69 12.27 -0.86 2.14
CA ALA A 69 11.45 -1.90 1.52
C ALA A 69 11.61 -3.25 2.26
N TYR A 70 12.84 -3.64 2.57
CA TYR A 70 13.12 -4.82 3.38
C TYR A 70 12.42 -4.75 4.74
N ARG A 71 12.51 -3.61 5.43
CA ARG A 71 11.86 -3.39 6.72
C ARG A 71 10.33 -3.52 6.64
N ASN A 72 9.73 -2.96 5.61
CA ASN A 72 8.29 -3.01 5.39
C ASN A 72 7.81 -4.44 5.09
N ILE A 73 8.51 -5.16 4.23
CA ILE A 73 8.21 -6.57 3.93
C ILE A 73 8.38 -7.45 5.18
N LYS A 74 9.45 -7.24 5.97
CA LYS A 74 9.71 -8.02 7.19
C LYS A 74 8.59 -7.93 8.22
N LYS A 75 7.90 -6.80 8.30
CA LYS A 75 6.76 -6.60 9.21
C LYS A 75 5.47 -7.26 8.74
N ASN A 76 5.36 -7.58 7.47
CA ASN A 76 4.15 -8.14 6.90
C ASN A 76 4.04 -9.65 7.24
N THR A 77 2.91 -10.07 7.80
CA THR A 77 2.64 -11.49 8.11
C THR A 77 2.77 -12.39 6.87
N GLY A 78 2.36 -11.91 5.70
CA GLY A 78 2.51 -12.61 4.42
C GLY A 78 3.97 -12.87 4.01
N SER A 79 4.96 -12.22 4.64
CA SER A 79 6.39 -12.44 4.35
C SER A 79 6.89 -13.85 4.67
N HIS A 80 6.15 -14.60 5.48
CA HIS A 80 6.42 -16.00 5.82
C HIS A 80 5.78 -16.99 4.83
N THR A 81 4.97 -16.52 3.90
CA THR A 81 4.36 -17.37 2.86
C THR A 81 5.31 -17.46 1.68
N PRO A 82 5.82 -18.65 1.30
CA PRO A 82 6.78 -18.80 0.21
C PRO A 82 6.14 -18.64 -1.16
N GLY A 83 6.90 -18.13 -2.12
CA GLY A 83 6.58 -18.20 -3.55
C GLY A 83 6.89 -19.59 -4.13
N VAL A 84 7.11 -19.65 -5.46
CA VAL A 84 7.49 -20.90 -6.16
C VAL A 84 8.88 -21.42 -5.75
N ASP A 85 9.75 -20.53 -5.29
CA ASP A 85 11.13 -20.85 -4.88
C ASP A 85 11.25 -21.38 -3.44
N GLY A 86 10.14 -21.50 -2.72
CA GLY A 86 10.10 -21.96 -1.33
C GLY A 86 10.72 -20.98 -0.31
N LYS A 87 11.24 -19.82 -0.75
CA LYS A 87 11.94 -18.86 0.12
C LYS A 87 10.97 -17.89 0.80
N THR A 88 11.37 -17.45 1.98
CA THR A 88 10.63 -16.55 2.84
C THR A 88 11.52 -15.40 3.34
N ILE A 89 10.97 -14.49 4.13
CA ILE A 89 11.75 -13.41 4.75
C ILE A 89 12.86 -13.94 5.68
N LYS A 90 12.71 -15.15 6.25
CA LYS A 90 13.75 -15.78 7.08
C LYS A 90 15.02 -16.05 6.28
N ASP A 91 14.88 -16.37 5.01
CA ASP A 91 16.03 -16.63 4.14
C ASP A 91 16.74 -15.33 3.76
N LEU A 92 15.97 -14.26 3.48
CA LEU A 92 16.54 -12.93 3.26
C LEU A 92 17.22 -12.37 4.51
N SER A 93 16.73 -12.69 5.71
CA SER A 93 17.31 -12.21 6.97
C SER A 93 18.73 -12.75 7.25
N LYS A 94 19.17 -13.76 6.52
CA LYS A 94 20.54 -14.32 6.59
C LYS A 94 21.54 -13.55 5.70
N TRP A 95 21.04 -12.65 4.84
CA TRP A 95 21.90 -11.92 3.93
C TRP A 95 22.50 -10.69 4.62
N GLN A 96 23.75 -10.36 4.25
CA GLN A 96 24.36 -9.08 4.58
C GLN A 96 23.67 -7.96 3.78
N GLU A 97 23.53 -6.78 4.38
CA GLU A 97 22.84 -5.65 3.76
C GLU A 97 23.41 -5.28 2.39
N ASP A 98 24.75 -5.15 2.29
CA ASP A 98 25.45 -4.85 1.03
C ASP A 98 25.17 -5.89 -0.06
N SER A 99 25.12 -7.17 0.33
CA SER A 99 24.81 -8.28 -0.59
C SER A 99 23.39 -8.18 -1.12
N LEU A 100 22.44 -7.84 -0.26
CA LEU A 100 21.03 -7.63 -0.63
C LEU A 100 20.89 -6.45 -1.59
N ILE A 101 21.50 -5.31 -1.26
CA ILE A 101 21.50 -4.10 -2.08
C ILE A 101 22.10 -4.38 -3.47
N THR A 102 23.27 -5.00 -3.51
CA THR A 102 23.95 -5.37 -4.75
C THR A 102 23.11 -6.32 -5.60
N TYR A 103 22.48 -7.30 -4.98
CA TYR A 103 21.59 -8.23 -5.68
C TYR A 103 20.38 -7.51 -6.31
N ILE A 104 19.69 -6.65 -5.57
CA ILE A 104 18.55 -5.87 -6.08
C ILE A 104 18.98 -4.98 -7.24
N ARG A 105 20.09 -4.26 -7.10
CA ARG A 105 20.65 -3.41 -8.15
C ARG A 105 20.98 -4.19 -9.42
N THR A 106 21.57 -5.37 -9.27
CA THR A 106 21.91 -6.23 -10.40
C THR A 106 20.66 -6.81 -11.06
N ARG A 107 19.72 -7.29 -10.27
CA ARG A 107 18.46 -7.87 -10.75
C ARG A 107 17.63 -6.87 -11.56
N LEU A 108 17.59 -5.59 -11.13
CA LEU A 108 16.83 -4.54 -11.82
C LEU A 108 17.47 -4.00 -13.10
N LYS A 109 18.73 -4.34 -13.40
CA LYS A 109 19.34 -4.02 -14.72
C LYS A 109 18.66 -4.80 -15.85
N HIS A 110 18.27 -6.05 -15.60
CA HIS A 110 17.57 -6.91 -16.55
C HIS A 110 16.47 -7.68 -15.79
N TYR A 111 15.40 -6.97 -15.43
CA TYR A 111 14.38 -7.55 -14.58
C TYR A 111 13.50 -8.54 -15.32
N ILE A 112 13.55 -9.79 -14.89
CA ILE A 112 12.64 -10.87 -15.28
C ILE A 112 12.01 -11.40 -13.99
N PRO A 113 10.69 -11.23 -13.78
CA PRO A 113 10.03 -11.75 -12.59
C PRO A 113 10.07 -13.27 -12.56
N GLN A 114 10.11 -13.85 -11.37
CA GLN A 114 9.88 -15.28 -11.20
C GLN A 114 8.40 -15.61 -11.36
N PRO A 115 8.03 -16.84 -11.73
CA PRO A 115 6.65 -17.24 -11.78
C PRO A 115 5.93 -17.01 -10.45
N VAL A 116 4.64 -16.65 -10.54
CA VAL A 116 3.79 -16.43 -9.37
C VAL A 116 3.09 -17.71 -8.99
N ARG A 117 3.16 -18.10 -7.73
CA ARG A 117 2.44 -19.28 -7.21
C ARG A 117 0.98 -18.97 -6.99
N ARG A 118 0.08 -19.72 -7.64
CA ARG A 118 -1.38 -19.56 -7.49
C ARG A 118 -1.89 -20.32 -6.26
N VAL A 119 -2.76 -19.68 -5.48
CA VAL A 119 -3.45 -20.29 -4.33
C VAL A 119 -4.92 -19.86 -4.36
N GLU A 120 -5.83 -20.81 -4.16
CA GLU A 120 -7.25 -20.54 -4.08
C GLU A 120 -7.66 -20.27 -2.62
N ILE A 121 -8.19 -19.08 -2.36
CA ILE A 121 -8.67 -18.69 -1.02
C ILE A 121 -10.19 -18.85 -0.96
N PRO A 122 -10.73 -19.61 0.01
CA PRO A 122 -12.18 -19.73 0.20
C PRO A 122 -12.83 -18.39 0.56
N LYS A 123 -13.97 -18.11 -0.05
CA LYS A 123 -14.87 -17.00 0.33
C LYS A 123 -15.99 -17.49 1.22
N ALA A 124 -16.58 -16.59 2.02
CA ALA A 124 -17.71 -16.91 2.89
C ALA A 124 -18.96 -17.47 2.15
N ASN A 125 -19.08 -17.18 0.86
CA ASN A 125 -20.19 -17.67 0.00
C ASN A 125 -19.88 -19.01 -0.69
N GLY A 126 -18.89 -19.77 -0.25
CA GLY A 126 -18.50 -21.08 -0.80
C GLY A 126 -17.71 -21.03 -2.11
N LYS A 127 -17.49 -19.84 -2.71
CA LYS A 127 -16.62 -19.65 -3.89
C LYS A 127 -15.18 -19.48 -3.46
N THR A 128 -14.26 -19.70 -4.37
CA THR A 128 -12.83 -19.39 -4.16
C THR A 128 -12.44 -18.05 -4.80
N ARG A 129 -11.33 -17.50 -4.35
CA ARG A 129 -10.65 -16.36 -4.93
C ARG A 129 -9.21 -16.76 -5.21
N PRO A 130 -8.76 -16.69 -6.47
CA PRO A 130 -7.36 -16.91 -6.79
C PRO A 130 -6.50 -15.78 -6.21
N LEU A 131 -5.37 -16.15 -5.62
CA LEU A 131 -4.35 -15.24 -5.13
C LEU A 131 -3.01 -15.63 -5.72
N GLY A 132 -2.34 -14.68 -6.38
CA GLY A 132 -0.97 -14.84 -6.83
C GLY A 132 0.03 -14.50 -5.71
N ILE A 133 1.01 -15.36 -5.48
CA ILE A 133 2.05 -15.18 -4.48
C ILE A 133 3.41 -15.13 -5.19
N PRO A 134 3.97 -13.92 -5.43
CA PRO A 134 5.31 -13.77 -5.97
C PRO A 134 6.38 -14.28 -5.00
N THR A 135 7.58 -14.54 -5.49
CA THR A 135 8.74 -14.86 -4.62
C THR A 135 9.00 -13.71 -3.63
N ILE A 136 9.64 -14.03 -2.52
CA ILE A 136 9.95 -13.00 -1.52
C ILE A 136 10.86 -11.90 -2.08
N MET A 137 11.74 -12.24 -3.00
CA MET A 137 12.63 -11.30 -3.67
C MET A 137 11.86 -10.38 -4.63
N ASP A 138 10.92 -10.92 -5.41
CA ASP A 138 10.09 -10.09 -6.29
C ASP A 138 9.16 -9.17 -5.48
N ARG A 139 8.63 -9.64 -4.35
CA ARG A 139 7.89 -8.77 -3.42
C ARG A 139 8.74 -7.63 -2.86
N LEU A 140 10.02 -7.89 -2.58
CA LEU A 140 10.94 -6.83 -2.15
C LEU A 140 11.19 -5.81 -3.26
N ILE A 141 11.39 -6.26 -4.50
CA ILE A 141 11.51 -5.37 -5.67
C ILE A 141 10.22 -4.56 -5.89
N GLN A 142 9.06 -5.22 -5.82
CA GLN A 142 7.76 -4.54 -5.91
C GLN A 142 7.60 -3.47 -4.82
N GLN A 143 8.05 -3.75 -3.61
CA GLN A 143 8.01 -2.79 -2.50
C GLN A 143 8.94 -1.59 -2.74
N CYS A 144 10.15 -1.82 -3.29
CA CYS A 144 11.06 -0.72 -3.68
C CYS A 144 10.40 0.21 -4.72
N VAL A 145 9.70 -0.35 -5.69
CA VAL A 145 8.97 0.41 -6.71
C VAL A 145 7.76 1.14 -6.11
N LEU A 146 6.98 0.46 -5.26
CA LEU A 146 5.78 1.02 -4.62
C LEU A 146 6.10 2.28 -3.83
N GLN A 147 7.14 2.25 -2.99
CA GLN A 147 7.51 3.38 -2.11
C GLN A 147 7.83 4.68 -2.85
N VAL A 148 8.30 4.55 -4.09
CA VAL A 148 8.61 5.69 -4.96
C VAL A 148 7.39 6.11 -5.78
N MET A 149 6.58 5.17 -6.24
CA MET A 149 5.41 5.48 -7.07
C MET A 149 4.21 5.97 -6.26
N GLU A 150 4.02 5.44 -5.06
CA GLU A 150 2.86 5.75 -4.22
C GLU A 150 2.67 7.25 -3.98
N PRO A 151 3.68 8.03 -3.55
CA PRO A 151 3.50 9.47 -3.35
C PRO A 151 3.19 10.22 -4.64
N ILE A 152 3.72 9.77 -5.80
CA ILE A 152 3.44 10.38 -7.10
C ILE A 152 1.97 10.15 -7.49
N CYS A 153 1.48 8.92 -7.33
CA CYS A 153 0.10 8.55 -7.65
C CYS A 153 -0.89 9.18 -6.65
N GLU A 154 -0.55 9.18 -5.36
CA GLU A 154 -1.36 9.73 -4.29
C GLU A 154 -1.71 11.21 -4.53
N ALA A 155 -0.77 12.00 -5.04
CA ALA A 155 -0.96 13.40 -5.38
C ALA A 155 -1.96 13.63 -6.52
N LYS A 156 -2.28 12.59 -7.31
CA LYS A 156 -3.18 12.64 -8.47
C LYS A 156 -4.57 12.04 -8.20
N PHE A 157 -4.72 11.27 -7.13
CA PHE A 157 -5.99 10.66 -6.82
C PHE A 157 -7.02 11.70 -6.35
N HIS A 158 -8.26 11.48 -6.76
CA HIS A 158 -9.36 12.33 -6.33
C HIS A 158 -9.49 12.31 -4.80
N GLU A 159 -9.75 13.45 -4.19
CA GLU A 159 -9.83 13.61 -2.73
C GLU A 159 -10.84 12.69 -2.03
N ARG A 160 -11.93 12.34 -2.72
CA ARG A 160 -12.99 11.46 -2.20
C ARG A 160 -12.72 9.97 -2.40
N ASN A 161 -11.63 9.61 -3.07
CA ASN A 161 -11.22 8.21 -3.16
C ASN A 161 -10.58 7.79 -1.82
N ASN A 162 -11.13 6.80 -1.14
CA ASN A 162 -10.61 6.25 0.12
C ASN A 162 -10.07 4.82 -0.03
N GLY A 163 -10.30 4.16 -1.19
CA GLY A 163 -9.89 2.78 -1.41
C GLY A 163 -8.37 2.65 -1.59
N PHE A 164 -7.75 1.75 -0.83
CA PHE A 164 -6.34 1.36 -0.93
C PHE A 164 -5.34 2.52 -0.84
N ARG A 165 -5.69 3.58 -0.14
CA ARG A 165 -4.84 4.77 0.03
C ARG A 165 -4.25 4.83 1.43
N PRO A 166 -3.01 5.35 1.60
CA PRO A 166 -2.43 5.58 2.92
C PRO A 166 -3.29 6.56 3.72
N CYS A 167 -3.38 6.36 5.02
CA CYS A 167 -4.13 7.21 5.96
C CYS A 167 -5.64 7.36 5.62
N ARG A 168 -6.20 6.47 4.81
CA ARG A 168 -7.64 6.39 4.49
C ARG A 168 -8.21 5.07 5.00
N SER A 169 -9.49 5.07 5.37
CA SER A 169 -10.15 3.89 5.92
C SER A 169 -11.64 3.85 5.57
N ALA A 170 -12.29 2.74 5.88
CA ALA A 170 -13.73 2.58 5.70
C ALA A 170 -14.51 3.62 6.54
N GLU A 171 -14.03 3.96 7.74
CA GLU A 171 -14.64 4.95 8.62
C GLU A 171 -14.65 6.34 7.97
N HIS A 172 -13.59 6.71 7.25
CA HIS A 172 -13.57 7.97 6.48
C HIS A 172 -14.64 7.97 5.39
N THR A 173 -14.85 6.84 4.72
CA THR A 173 -15.90 6.70 3.69
C THR A 173 -17.28 6.82 4.31
N ILE A 174 -17.54 6.14 5.43
CA ILE A 174 -18.80 6.22 6.16
C ILE A 174 -19.08 7.66 6.60
N ALA A 175 -18.09 8.35 7.16
CA ALA A 175 -18.22 9.74 7.57
C ALA A 175 -18.55 10.69 6.40
N GLN A 176 -17.97 10.43 5.21
CA GLN A 176 -18.30 11.19 3.99
C GLN A 176 -19.75 10.94 3.55
N VAL A 177 -20.19 9.67 3.51
CA VAL A 177 -21.58 9.32 3.17
C VAL A 177 -22.56 9.98 4.15
N TYR A 178 -22.28 9.88 5.45
CA TYR A 178 -23.09 10.54 6.48
C TYR A 178 -23.20 12.04 6.25
N LYS A 179 -22.09 12.72 5.94
CA LYS A 179 -22.07 14.15 5.59
C LYS A 179 -22.95 14.46 4.37
N PHE A 180 -22.89 13.64 3.32
CA PHE A 180 -23.70 13.84 2.11
C PHE A 180 -25.19 13.70 2.39
N VAL A 181 -25.58 12.68 3.13
CA VAL A 181 -27.01 12.46 3.48
C VAL A 181 -27.53 13.54 4.43
N GLN A 182 -26.81 13.75 5.53
CA GLN A 182 -27.28 14.64 6.62
C GLN A 182 -27.16 16.15 6.31
N ARG A 183 -26.05 16.56 5.70
CA ARG A 183 -25.76 17.99 5.49
C ARG A 183 -26.04 18.47 4.08
N SER A 184 -25.84 17.62 3.08
CA SER A 184 -26.01 18.00 1.67
C SER A 184 -27.36 17.57 1.11
N GLY A 185 -28.20 16.88 1.89
CA GLY A 185 -29.55 16.45 1.47
C GLY A 185 -29.57 15.46 0.30
N LEU A 186 -28.48 14.71 0.08
CA LEU A 186 -28.40 13.72 -0.98
C LEU A 186 -29.06 12.41 -0.52
N HIS A 187 -30.23 12.11 -1.04
CA HIS A 187 -31.04 10.96 -0.60
C HIS A 187 -30.98 9.78 -1.57
N PHE A 188 -30.44 9.97 -2.77
CA PHE A 188 -30.32 8.90 -3.76
C PHE A 188 -28.91 8.33 -3.74
N VAL A 189 -28.80 7.00 -3.65
CA VAL A 189 -27.53 6.26 -3.68
C VAL A 189 -27.50 5.39 -4.92
N VAL A 190 -26.46 5.53 -5.73
CA VAL A 190 -26.16 4.66 -6.86
C VAL A 190 -24.92 3.85 -6.53
N ASP A 191 -25.08 2.53 -6.44
CA ASP A 191 -23.97 1.61 -6.21
C ASP A 191 -23.47 1.06 -7.55
N ILE A 192 -22.16 1.21 -7.80
CA ILE A 192 -21.50 0.76 -9.03
C ILE A 192 -20.27 -0.06 -8.66
N ASP A 193 -20.21 -1.30 -9.14
CA ASP A 193 -19.06 -2.19 -8.97
C ASP A 193 -18.58 -2.74 -10.31
N ILE A 194 -17.26 -2.87 -10.47
CA ILE A 194 -16.66 -3.42 -11.69
C ILE A 194 -16.33 -4.89 -11.42
N LYS A 195 -17.10 -5.79 -12.04
CA LYS A 195 -16.90 -7.23 -11.92
C LYS A 195 -15.50 -7.64 -12.42
N GLY A 196 -14.75 -8.31 -11.54
CA GLY A 196 -13.44 -8.85 -11.88
C GLY A 196 -12.44 -7.76 -12.32
N PHE A 197 -12.42 -6.62 -11.63
CA PHE A 197 -11.57 -5.47 -12.03
C PHE A 197 -10.12 -5.88 -12.22
N PHE A 198 -9.52 -6.53 -11.22
CA PHE A 198 -8.11 -6.94 -11.27
C PHE A 198 -7.81 -7.97 -12.36
N ASP A 199 -8.76 -8.83 -12.68
CA ASP A 199 -8.61 -9.85 -13.73
C ASP A 199 -8.71 -9.24 -15.14
N ASN A 200 -9.23 -8.01 -15.27
CA ASN A 200 -9.51 -7.35 -16.54
C ASN A 200 -8.68 -6.08 -16.79
N VAL A 201 -7.72 -5.75 -15.93
CA VAL A 201 -6.84 -4.59 -16.14
C VAL A 201 -6.03 -4.77 -17.41
N GLN A 202 -6.21 -3.85 -18.37
CA GLN A 202 -5.42 -3.84 -19.60
C GLN A 202 -4.05 -3.21 -19.33
N HIS A 203 -2.97 -4.00 -19.43
CA HIS A 203 -1.60 -3.59 -19.11
C HIS A 203 -1.19 -2.32 -19.85
N GLY A 204 -1.46 -2.25 -21.17
CA GLY A 204 -1.12 -1.08 -21.97
C GLY A 204 -1.87 0.20 -21.57
N LYS A 205 -3.15 0.08 -21.14
CA LYS A 205 -3.91 1.24 -20.61
C LYS A 205 -3.34 1.71 -19.28
N LEU A 206 -3.03 0.80 -18.37
CA LEU A 206 -2.44 1.13 -17.08
C LEU A 206 -1.10 1.87 -17.25
N LEU A 207 -0.21 1.37 -18.10
CA LEU A 207 1.07 2.03 -18.38
C LEU A 207 0.89 3.42 -19.00
N LYS A 208 -0.10 3.60 -19.88
CA LYS A 208 -0.45 4.92 -20.44
C LYS A 208 -0.97 5.87 -19.37
N GLN A 209 -1.78 5.39 -18.44
CA GLN A 209 -2.26 6.18 -17.30
C GLN A 209 -1.10 6.64 -16.40
N LEU A 210 -0.17 5.74 -16.05
CA LEU A 210 1.03 6.09 -15.30
C LEU A 210 1.89 7.14 -16.01
N TRP A 211 2.03 7.01 -17.34
CA TRP A 211 2.70 8.02 -18.16
C TRP A 211 2.01 9.39 -18.10
N GLN A 212 0.69 9.42 -18.14
CA GLN A 212 -0.10 10.65 -18.03
C GLN A 212 -0.01 11.27 -16.64
N MET A 213 0.12 10.45 -15.59
CA MET A 213 0.36 10.92 -14.22
C MET A 213 1.76 11.53 -14.02
N GLY A 214 2.62 11.50 -15.04
CA GLY A 214 3.96 12.08 -15.00
C GLY A 214 5.09 11.07 -14.84
N ILE A 215 4.81 9.78 -14.67
CA ILE A 215 5.82 8.72 -14.55
C ILE A 215 6.33 8.36 -15.96
N ARG A 216 7.42 9.02 -16.37
CA ARG A 216 7.99 8.89 -17.73
C ARG A 216 9.40 8.27 -17.73
N ASP A 217 9.75 7.54 -16.70
CA ASP A 217 10.95 6.70 -16.66
C ASP A 217 10.66 5.40 -17.43
N LYS A 218 11.26 5.28 -18.62
CA LYS A 218 11.03 4.14 -19.53
C LYS A 218 11.51 2.83 -18.94
N THR A 219 12.60 2.84 -18.16
CA THR A 219 13.13 1.65 -17.50
C THR A 219 12.15 1.16 -16.43
N LEU A 220 11.63 2.06 -15.61
CA LEU A 220 10.59 1.73 -14.62
C LEU A 220 9.33 1.16 -15.29
N LEU A 221 8.84 1.80 -16.35
CA LEU A 221 7.66 1.30 -17.07
C LEU A 221 7.88 -0.07 -17.72
N SER A 222 9.10 -0.38 -18.18
CA SER A 222 9.47 -1.70 -18.67
C SER A 222 9.44 -2.74 -17.53
N ILE A 223 9.96 -2.40 -16.36
CA ILE A 223 9.91 -3.24 -15.16
C ILE A 223 8.46 -3.52 -14.74
N LEU A 224 7.62 -2.49 -14.70
CA LEU A 224 6.19 -2.63 -14.39
C LEU A 224 5.47 -3.53 -15.42
N SER A 225 5.79 -3.36 -16.71
CA SER A 225 5.26 -4.22 -17.76
C SER A 225 5.67 -5.69 -17.56
N ALA A 226 6.91 -5.93 -17.14
CA ALA A 226 7.38 -7.28 -16.83
C ALA A 226 6.64 -7.85 -15.59
N MET A 227 6.45 -7.05 -14.53
CA MET A 227 5.68 -7.47 -13.35
C MET A 227 4.24 -7.86 -13.68
N LEU A 228 3.57 -7.08 -14.53
CA LEU A 228 2.19 -7.35 -14.96
C LEU A 228 2.06 -8.60 -15.84
N LYS A 229 3.14 -8.98 -16.52
CA LYS A 229 3.23 -10.15 -17.39
C LYS A 229 3.95 -11.33 -16.74
N ALA A 230 4.16 -11.29 -15.43
CA ALA A 230 4.80 -12.41 -14.74
C ALA A 230 4.00 -13.69 -14.98
N GLU A 231 4.70 -14.78 -15.27
CA GLU A 231 4.11 -16.09 -15.46
C GLU A 231 3.37 -16.53 -14.20
N VAL A 232 2.17 -17.10 -14.36
CA VAL A 232 1.47 -17.78 -13.29
C VAL A 232 1.83 -19.27 -13.37
N ALA A 233 2.46 -19.81 -12.35
CA ALA A 233 2.92 -21.20 -12.33
C ALA A 233 1.77 -22.15 -12.71
N GLU A 234 2.03 -23.09 -13.59
CA GLU A 234 1.10 -24.11 -14.11
C GLU A 234 -0.06 -23.53 -15.00
N ILE A 235 -0.13 -22.22 -15.19
CA ILE A 235 -1.20 -21.56 -15.99
C ILE A 235 -0.61 -20.84 -17.20
N GLY A 236 0.54 -20.18 -17.05
CA GLY A 236 1.19 -19.44 -18.12
C GLY A 236 1.15 -17.92 -17.94
N PHE A 237 1.34 -17.21 -19.04
CA PHE A 237 1.44 -15.74 -19.06
C PHE A 237 0.08 -15.06 -19.19
N PRO A 238 -0.27 -14.13 -18.29
CA PRO A 238 -1.51 -13.38 -18.40
C PRO A 238 -1.44 -12.34 -19.53
N GLU A 239 -2.46 -12.30 -20.39
CA GLU A 239 -2.61 -11.25 -21.40
C GLU A 239 -3.14 -9.95 -20.81
N ARG A 240 -3.88 -10.04 -19.71
CA ARG A 240 -4.49 -8.93 -18.97
C ARG A 240 -4.65 -9.34 -17.50
N GLY A 241 -4.97 -8.35 -16.67
CA GLY A 241 -5.15 -8.57 -15.24
C GLY A 241 -3.83 -8.55 -14.48
N THR A 242 -3.89 -9.00 -13.25
CA THR A 242 -2.72 -9.16 -12.37
C THR A 242 -2.42 -10.64 -12.19
N PRO A 243 -1.13 -11.06 -12.26
CA PRO A 243 -0.74 -12.44 -12.09
C PRO A 243 -1.04 -13.00 -10.69
#